data_3fc4ddb66475285f68fc4d14f440db7a
#
_entry.id   3fc4ddb66475285f68fc4d14f440db7a
#
_cell.length_a   1.000
_cell.length_b   1.000
_cell.length_c   1.000
_cell.angle_alpha   90.00
_cell.angle_beta   90.00
_cell.angle_gamma   90.00
#
_symmetry.space_group_name_H-M   'P 1'
#
loop_
_entity.id
_entity.type
_entity.pdbx_description
1 polymer ?
#
loop_
_entity_poly.entity_id
_entity_poly.type
_entity_poly.pdbx_seq_one_letter_code
_entity_poly.pdbx_strand_id
1 'polypeptide(L)'
;MSSKKLFALSALIFFTSSVTASVSFYGKLNFSYENEDSAEESNTDFVNNASRIGIKGNFKLNDKYSLIFQAENEIDPTDGKADGDKVFKERNTFVGVKGDFGKLYAGTYDSALKLGQLKVDLFNDTRADIKYILQGENRMNSFVGYESPELIEGMKVSLNSISQSSGDFYSYSITYKTENINSALSIDKDAKGFDNTRLALMFAVYNFDIGLLLQNSEKIS
;
A
#
# COMPACT_ATOMS: atom_id res chain seq x y z
N MET A 1 -28.90 26.99 2.77
CA MET A 1 -28.77 26.10 1.58
C MET A 1 -27.44 26.42 0.92
N SER A 2 -26.40 25.65 1.21
CA SER A 2 -25.06 25.81 0.62
C SER A 2 -25.00 24.97 -0.66
N SER A 3 -24.87 25.65 -1.80
CA SER A 3 -24.71 25.04 -3.12
C SER A 3 -23.31 24.45 -3.22
N LYS A 4 -23.16 23.15 -3.05
CA LYS A 4 -21.91 22.42 -3.37
C LYS A 4 -21.76 22.45 -4.89
N LYS A 5 -20.85 23.28 -5.39
CA LYS A 5 -20.46 23.26 -6.81
C LYS A 5 -19.65 21.99 -7.06
N LEU A 6 -20.27 21.03 -7.72
CA LEU A 6 -19.63 19.81 -8.20
C LEU A 6 -18.74 20.18 -9.40
N PHE A 7 -17.42 20.21 -9.21
CA PHE A 7 -16.49 20.28 -10.33
C PHE A 7 -16.20 18.83 -10.79
N ALA A 8 -16.91 18.39 -11.82
CA ALA A 8 -16.56 17.16 -12.52
C ALA A 8 -15.44 17.48 -13.51
N LEU A 9 -14.21 17.09 -13.21
CA LEU A 9 -13.10 17.15 -14.15
C LEU A 9 -13.07 15.83 -14.94
N SER A 10 -13.70 15.82 -16.13
CA SER A 10 -13.59 14.70 -17.06
C SER A 10 -12.33 14.88 -17.90
N ALA A 11 -11.28 14.11 -17.62
CA ALA A 11 -10.09 14.04 -18.45
C ALA A 11 -10.26 12.94 -19.49
N LEU A 12 -10.59 13.33 -20.74
CA LEU A 12 -10.58 12.43 -21.89
C LEU A 12 -9.18 12.47 -22.52
N ILE A 13 -8.40 11.39 -22.32
CA ILE A 13 -7.01 11.31 -22.81
C ILE A 13 -7.02 10.52 -24.13
N PHE A 14 -6.78 11.22 -25.26
CA PHE A 14 -6.52 10.60 -26.55
C PHE A 14 -5.01 10.47 -26.77
N PHE A 15 -4.51 9.26 -26.93
CA PHE A 15 -3.13 9.02 -27.34
C PHE A 15 -3.04 8.86 -28.85
N THR A 16 -2.39 9.80 -29.53
CA THR A 16 -2.14 9.76 -30.99
C THR A 16 -0.66 9.75 -31.36
N SER A 17 0.24 9.50 -30.43
CA SER A 17 1.69 9.44 -30.67
C SER A 17 2.25 8.06 -30.32
N SER A 18 3.40 7.69 -30.92
CA SER A 18 4.13 6.47 -30.62
C SER A 18 4.62 6.50 -29.15
N VAL A 19 3.78 6.04 -28.25
CA VAL A 19 4.09 5.99 -26.80
C VAL A 19 4.86 4.71 -26.54
N THR A 20 6.09 4.83 -26.03
CA THR A 20 6.79 3.67 -25.50
C THR A 20 6.11 3.25 -24.21
N ALA A 21 5.38 2.14 -24.27
CA ALA A 21 4.65 1.59 -23.15
C ALA A 21 5.38 0.37 -22.59
N SER A 22 5.55 0.33 -21.28
CA SER A 22 5.94 -0.88 -20.56
C SER A 22 4.75 -1.32 -19.72
N VAL A 23 4.20 -2.48 -20.04
CA VAL A 23 3.09 -3.11 -19.30
C VAL A 23 3.59 -4.46 -18.81
N SER A 24 3.36 -4.75 -17.53
CA SER A 24 3.76 -6.00 -16.90
C SER A 24 2.57 -6.65 -16.21
N PHE A 25 2.37 -7.93 -16.46
CA PHE A 25 1.54 -8.78 -15.65
C PHE A 25 2.38 -9.38 -14.54
N TYR A 26 1.81 -9.54 -13.36
CA TYR A 26 2.49 -10.17 -12.23
C TYR A 26 1.48 -10.93 -11.36
N GLY A 27 1.99 -11.80 -10.52
CA GLY A 27 1.19 -12.52 -9.55
C GLY A 27 2.05 -13.06 -8.41
N LYS A 28 1.40 -13.36 -7.31
CA LYS A 28 1.95 -14.07 -6.15
C LYS A 28 0.94 -15.13 -5.75
N LEU A 29 1.35 -16.39 -5.75
CA LEU A 29 0.63 -17.47 -5.09
C LEU A 29 1.26 -17.67 -3.73
N ASN A 30 0.46 -17.53 -2.68
CA ASN A 30 0.90 -17.64 -1.31
C ASN A 30 -0.20 -18.28 -0.48
N PHE A 31 -0.01 -19.52 -0.10
CA PHE A 31 -0.93 -20.28 0.72
C PHE A 31 -0.12 -21.21 1.62
N SER A 32 -0.69 -21.53 2.77
CA SER A 32 -0.14 -22.46 3.74
C SER A 32 -1.10 -23.63 3.94
N TYR A 33 -0.55 -24.76 4.35
CA TYR A 33 -1.30 -25.87 4.88
C TYR A 33 -1.20 -25.79 6.41
N GLU A 34 -2.31 -25.52 7.05
CA GLU A 34 -2.32 -25.19 8.47
C GLU A 34 -3.16 -26.20 9.24
N ASN A 35 -2.66 -26.62 10.40
CA ASN A 35 -3.43 -27.37 11.39
C ASN A 35 -3.75 -26.47 12.56
N GLU A 36 -5.03 -26.29 12.87
CA GLU A 36 -5.52 -25.51 14.00
C GLU A 36 -6.16 -26.44 15.02
N ASP A 37 -5.48 -26.62 16.13
CA ASP A 37 -6.00 -27.37 17.26
C ASP A 37 -6.64 -26.42 18.27
N SER A 38 -7.93 -26.55 18.48
CA SER A 38 -8.65 -25.91 19.56
C SER A 38 -9.11 -26.96 20.58
N ALA A 39 -9.59 -26.51 21.75
CA ALA A 39 -10.09 -27.43 22.78
C ALA A 39 -11.31 -28.27 22.32
N GLU A 40 -11.97 -27.87 21.23
CA GLU A 40 -13.20 -28.50 20.75
C GLU A 40 -13.05 -29.21 19.42
N GLU A 41 -12.13 -28.70 18.52
CA GLU A 41 -11.93 -29.26 17.18
C GLU A 41 -10.48 -29.10 16.72
N SER A 42 -10.00 -30.10 15.99
CA SER A 42 -8.76 -30.02 15.19
C SER A 42 -9.17 -29.92 13.73
N ASN A 43 -8.78 -28.85 13.06
CA ASN A 43 -9.05 -28.66 11.65
C ASN A 43 -7.73 -28.42 10.88
N THR A 44 -7.64 -29.06 9.70
CA THR A 44 -6.48 -28.90 8.84
C THR A 44 -6.96 -28.43 7.47
N ASP A 45 -6.45 -27.27 7.02
CA ASP A 45 -6.93 -26.65 5.79
C ASP A 45 -5.83 -25.93 5.02
N PHE A 46 -6.10 -25.66 3.74
CA PHE A 46 -5.33 -24.72 2.94
C PHE A 46 -5.83 -23.30 3.20
N VAL A 47 -4.92 -22.43 3.64
CA VAL A 47 -5.21 -21.03 3.95
C VAL A 47 -4.57 -20.12 2.91
N ASN A 48 -5.38 -19.29 2.26
CA ASN A 48 -4.88 -18.26 1.34
C ASN A 48 -4.23 -17.12 2.10
N ASN A 49 -2.96 -16.85 1.81
CA ASN A 49 -2.18 -15.76 2.38
C ASN A 49 -2.08 -14.58 1.40
N ALA A 50 -3.25 -14.07 0.98
CA ALA A 50 -3.38 -12.96 0.03
C ALA A 50 -2.66 -13.22 -1.30
N SER A 51 -2.93 -14.39 -1.91
CA SER A 51 -2.56 -14.64 -3.31
C SER A 51 -3.17 -13.58 -4.21
N ARG A 52 -2.44 -13.14 -5.23
CA ARG A 52 -2.85 -11.99 -6.02
C ARG A 52 -2.39 -12.05 -7.46
N ILE A 53 -3.11 -11.38 -8.32
CA ILE A 53 -2.74 -11.09 -9.69
C ILE A 53 -2.84 -9.60 -9.93
N GLY A 54 -2.03 -9.07 -10.84
CA GLY A 54 -2.06 -7.66 -11.16
C GLY A 54 -1.45 -7.32 -12.51
N ILE A 55 -1.77 -6.13 -12.94
CA ILE A 55 -1.18 -5.46 -14.09
C ILE A 55 -0.67 -4.09 -13.65
N LYS A 56 0.49 -3.71 -14.10
CA LYS A 56 1.04 -2.37 -13.90
C LYS A 56 1.72 -1.89 -15.16
N GLY A 57 1.77 -0.59 -15.33
CA GLY A 57 2.40 -0.02 -16.51
C GLY A 57 2.96 1.36 -16.30
N ASN A 58 3.86 1.71 -17.23
CA ASN A 58 4.46 3.01 -17.35
C ASN A 58 4.43 3.40 -18.83
N PHE A 59 3.78 4.54 -19.14
CA PHE A 59 3.70 5.12 -20.47
C PHE A 59 4.47 6.43 -20.48
N LYS A 60 5.54 6.51 -21.23
CA LYS A 60 6.31 7.73 -21.40
C LYS A 60 5.49 8.72 -22.23
N LEU A 61 5.03 9.82 -21.61
CA LEU A 61 4.27 10.88 -22.29
C LEU A 61 5.18 11.82 -23.06
N ASN A 62 6.35 12.13 -22.46
CA ASN A 62 7.44 12.90 -23.04
C ASN A 62 8.71 12.64 -22.23
N ASP A 63 9.80 13.40 -22.48
CA ASP A 63 11.08 13.19 -21.79
C ASP A 63 11.03 13.50 -20.29
N LYS A 64 10.03 14.26 -19.81
CA LYS A 64 9.89 14.67 -18.41
C LYS A 64 8.82 13.90 -17.65
N TYR A 65 7.78 13.39 -18.33
CA TYR A 65 6.59 12.84 -17.67
C TYR A 65 6.24 11.46 -18.19
N SER A 66 5.81 10.63 -17.26
CA SER A 66 5.23 9.31 -17.53
C SER A 66 3.91 9.15 -16.80
N LEU A 67 2.95 8.54 -17.48
CA LEU A 67 1.74 8.01 -16.85
C LEU A 67 2.07 6.66 -16.23
N ILE A 68 1.65 6.46 -14.99
CA ILE A 68 1.79 5.19 -14.28
C ILE A 68 0.43 4.67 -13.85
N PHE A 69 0.28 3.36 -13.82
CA PHE A 69 -0.92 2.72 -13.29
C PHE A 69 -0.61 1.36 -12.70
N GLN A 70 -1.48 0.91 -11.83
CA GLN A 70 -1.53 -0.45 -11.29
C GLN A 70 -2.98 -0.84 -11.07
N ALA A 71 -3.32 -2.10 -11.34
CA ALA A 71 -4.54 -2.73 -10.90
C ALA A 71 -4.19 -4.11 -10.33
N GLU A 72 -4.46 -4.33 -9.05
CA GLU A 72 -4.15 -5.55 -8.32
C GLU A 72 -5.41 -6.08 -7.64
N ASN A 73 -5.64 -7.38 -7.78
CA ASN A 73 -6.70 -8.07 -7.09
C ASN A 73 -6.15 -9.29 -6.34
N GLU A 74 -6.63 -9.48 -5.13
CA GLU A 74 -6.48 -10.73 -4.41
C GLU A 74 -7.36 -11.79 -5.05
N ILE A 75 -6.83 -12.99 -5.13
CA ILE A 75 -7.51 -14.21 -5.57
C ILE A 75 -7.37 -15.26 -4.48
N ASP A 76 -8.31 -16.15 -4.38
CA ASP A 76 -8.16 -17.31 -3.51
C ASP A 76 -8.08 -18.59 -4.35
N PRO A 77 -6.91 -19.22 -4.43
CA PRO A 77 -6.74 -20.48 -5.16
C PRO A 77 -7.23 -21.69 -4.37
N THR A 78 -7.63 -21.54 -3.10
CA THR A 78 -8.04 -22.65 -2.24
C THR A 78 -9.54 -22.98 -2.41
N ASP A 79 -10.38 -21.95 -2.52
CA ASP A 79 -11.84 -22.12 -2.70
C ASP A 79 -12.44 -21.26 -3.82
N GLY A 80 -11.62 -20.41 -4.46
CA GLY A 80 -12.03 -19.49 -5.52
C GLY A 80 -12.75 -18.22 -5.05
N LYS A 81 -12.78 -17.93 -3.74
CA LYS A 81 -13.52 -16.81 -3.14
C LYS A 81 -12.60 -15.90 -2.33
N ALA A 82 -12.21 -14.77 -2.91
CA ALA A 82 -11.28 -13.82 -2.28
C ALA A 82 -11.95 -12.82 -1.30
N ASP A 83 -13.27 -12.60 -1.41
CA ASP A 83 -14.02 -11.68 -0.55
C ASP A 83 -15.50 -12.11 -0.50
N GLY A 84 -15.86 -12.90 0.49
CA GLY A 84 -17.16 -13.54 0.56
C GLY A 84 -17.40 -14.42 -0.67
N ASP A 85 -18.45 -14.14 -1.46
CA ASP A 85 -18.73 -14.86 -2.69
C ASP A 85 -18.03 -14.30 -3.95
N LYS A 86 -17.17 -13.29 -3.80
CA LYS A 86 -16.47 -12.66 -4.92
C LYS A 86 -15.17 -13.39 -5.24
N VAL A 87 -14.91 -13.58 -6.54
CA VAL A 87 -13.66 -14.18 -7.05
C VAL A 87 -12.46 -13.25 -6.83
N PHE A 88 -12.70 -11.93 -6.82
CA PHE A 88 -11.67 -10.90 -6.69
C PHE A 88 -11.94 -9.98 -5.51
N LYS A 89 -10.89 -9.66 -4.75
CA LYS A 89 -10.88 -8.61 -3.75
C LYS A 89 -9.91 -7.51 -4.18
N GLU A 90 -10.41 -6.28 -4.25
CA GLU A 90 -9.60 -5.13 -4.65
C GLU A 90 -8.41 -4.93 -3.71
N ARG A 91 -7.25 -4.69 -4.33
CA ARG A 91 -6.00 -4.32 -3.66
C ARG A 91 -5.51 -2.97 -4.20
N ASN A 92 -4.21 -2.77 -4.30
CA ASN A 92 -3.63 -1.51 -4.77
C ASN A 92 -3.97 -1.27 -6.24
N THR A 93 -4.87 -0.32 -6.49
CA THR A 93 -5.35 0.07 -7.81
C THR A 93 -5.30 1.58 -7.93
N PHE A 94 -4.44 2.11 -8.81
CA PHE A 94 -4.24 3.54 -8.96
C PHE A 94 -3.82 3.93 -10.38
N VAL A 95 -3.97 5.21 -10.66
CA VAL A 95 -3.38 5.90 -11.81
C VAL A 95 -2.63 7.13 -11.33
N GLY A 96 -1.54 7.50 -12.00
CA GLY A 96 -0.73 8.64 -11.59
C GLY A 96 0.21 9.15 -12.67
N VAL A 97 0.90 10.23 -12.34
CA VAL A 97 1.96 10.84 -13.16
C VAL A 97 3.25 10.87 -12.36
N LYS A 98 4.34 10.51 -13.02
CA LYS A 98 5.70 10.55 -12.49
C LYS A 98 6.57 11.47 -13.35
N GLY A 99 7.46 12.21 -12.71
CA GLY A 99 8.45 13.09 -13.35
C GLY A 99 9.55 13.48 -12.38
N ASP A 100 10.30 14.54 -12.69
CA ASP A 100 11.36 15.06 -11.82
C ASP A 100 10.83 15.58 -10.48
N PHE A 101 9.53 15.93 -10.42
CA PHE A 101 8.84 16.33 -9.20
C PHE A 101 8.53 15.15 -8.27
N GLY A 102 8.77 13.91 -8.69
CA GLY A 102 8.37 12.70 -7.99
C GLY A 102 7.15 12.03 -8.62
N LYS A 103 6.22 11.53 -7.81
CA LYS A 103 5.04 10.77 -8.25
C LYS A 103 3.78 11.31 -7.56
N LEU A 104 2.77 11.67 -8.35
CA LEU A 104 1.42 12.00 -7.90
C LEU A 104 0.46 10.92 -8.42
N TYR A 105 -0.38 10.35 -7.56
CA TYR A 105 -1.25 9.24 -7.92
C TYR A 105 -2.54 9.23 -7.12
N ALA A 106 -3.58 8.62 -7.66
CA ALA A 106 -4.90 8.54 -7.04
C ALA A 106 -5.56 7.18 -7.31
N GLY A 107 -6.39 6.73 -6.38
CA GLY A 107 -7.11 5.47 -6.46
C GLY A 107 -7.27 4.78 -5.11
N THR A 108 -6.98 3.48 -5.07
CA THR A 108 -6.89 2.65 -3.85
C THR A 108 -5.44 2.28 -3.60
N TYR A 109 -4.91 2.60 -2.42
CA TYR A 109 -3.51 2.30 -2.11
C TYR A 109 -3.26 2.13 -0.61
N ASP A 110 -2.13 1.51 -0.27
CA ASP A 110 -1.66 1.40 1.11
C ASP A 110 -1.20 2.77 1.63
N SER A 111 -1.52 3.09 2.89
CA SER A 111 -1.12 4.35 3.53
C SER A 111 0.40 4.48 3.64
N ALA A 112 0.90 5.72 3.76
CA ALA A 112 2.33 5.97 3.94
C ALA A 112 2.85 5.33 5.23
N LEU A 113 2.04 5.27 6.31
CA LEU A 113 2.38 4.57 7.53
C LEU A 113 2.51 3.06 7.29
N LYS A 114 1.58 2.44 6.57
CA LYS A 114 1.68 1.03 6.23
C LYS A 114 2.90 0.72 5.39
N LEU A 115 3.19 1.51 4.38
CA LEU A 115 4.41 1.37 3.58
C LEU A 115 5.67 1.59 4.41
N GLY A 116 5.59 2.46 5.41
CA GLY A 116 6.67 2.76 6.35
C GLY A 116 6.98 1.65 7.35
N GLN A 117 6.23 0.54 7.39
CA GLN A 117 6.66 -0.67 8.13
C GLN A 117 7.91 -1.32 7.51
N LEU A 118 8.24 -0.94 6.26
CA LEU A 118 9.34 -1.52 5.49
C LEU A 118 9.11 -3.02 5.26
N LYS A 119 10.06 -3.87 5.68
CA LYS A 119 9.96 -5.33 5.68
C LYS A 119 10.19 -5.92 7.06
N VAL A 120 9.84 -5.16 8.11
CA VAL A 120 10.01 -5.62 9.50
C VAL A 120 9.06 -6.77 9.80
N ASP A 121 7.86 -6.75 9.22
CA ASP A 121 6.91 -7.85 9.33
C ASP A 121 7.30 -9.03 8.42
N LEU A 122 7.91 -10.04 9.01
CA LEU A 122 8.29 -11.29 8.33
C LEU A 122 7.10 -12.20 8.04
N PHE A 123 5.97 -11.99 8.73
CA PHE A 123 4.77 -12.80 8.64
C PHE A 123 3.64 -12.11 7.88
N ASN A 124 3.97 -11.04 7.14
CA ASN A 124 3.00 -10.29 6.35
C ASN A 124 2.14 -11.18 5.45
N ASP A 125 0.85 -10.91 5.43
CA ASP A 125 -0.19 -11.69 4.75
C ASP A 125 -0.52 -13.06 5.41
N THR A 126 0.13 -13.48 6.51
CA THR A 126 -0.16 -14.73 7.21
C THR A 126 -1.04 -14.51 8.46
N ARG A 127 -1.33 -15.57 9.21
CA ARG A 127 -2.05 -15.47 10.50
C ARG A 127 -1.26 -14.74 11.59
N ALA A 128 0.06 -14.60 11.45
CA ALA A 128 0.93 -13.86 12.37
C ALA A 128 1.28 -12.44 11.87
N ASP A 129 0.57 -11.94 10.88
CA ASP A 129 0.70 -10.58 10.34
C ASP A 129 0.51 -9.52 11.43
N ILE A 130 1.34 -8.49 11.44
CA ILE A 130 1.31 -7.42 12.46
C ILE A 130 -0.02 -6.66 12.49
N LYS A 131 -0.85 -6.71 11.44
CA LYS A 131 -2.19 -6.12 11.41
C LYS A 131 -3.12 -6.63 12.52
N TYR A 132 -2.82 -7.79 13.11
CA TYR A 132 -3.60 -8.34 14.23
C TYR A 132 -3.18 -7.80 15.60
N ILE A 133 -2.02 -7.14 15.68
CA ILE A 133 -1.48 -6.59 16.93
C ILE A 133 -1.24 -5.08 16.88
N LEU A 134 -1.09 -4.49 15.69
CA LEU A 134 -0.85 -3.06 15.50
C LEU A 134 -1.94 -2.42 14.64
N GLN A 135 -2.26 -1.16 14.96
CA GLN A 135 -3.11 -0.32 14.12
C GLN A 135 -2.32 0.23 12.92
N GLY A 136 -3.04 0.71 11.88
CA GLY A 136 -2.42 1.46 10.79
C GLY A 136 -2.00 0.62 9.57
N GLU A 137 -2.32 -0.68 9.54
CA GLU A 137 -2.15 -1.51 8.34
C GLU A 137 -3.26 -1.24 7.31
N ASN A 138 -3.41 0.05 6.94
CA ASN A 138 -4.54 0.53 6.16
C ASN A 138 -4.27 0.52 4.66
N ARG A 139 -5.24 0.00 3.90
CA ARG A 139 -5.44 0.27 2.48
C ARG A 139 -6.70 1.11 2.35
N MET A 140 -6.61 2.22 1.64
CA MET A 140 -7.64 3.24 1.61
C MET A 140 -8.08 3.53 0.20
N ASN A 141 -9.39 3.65 0.00
CA ASN A 141 -10.02 4.12 -1.23
C ASN A 141 -10.09 5.65 -1.22
N SER A 142 -10.41 6.26 -2.36
CA SER A 142 -10.48 7.73 -2.50
C SER A 142 -9.18 8.43 -2.09
N PHE A 143 -8.08 7.82 -2.41
CA PHE A 143 -6.73 8.16 -2.02
C PHE A 143 -6.09 9.09 -3.04
N VAL A 144 -5.43 10.13 -2.57
CA VAL A 144 -4.49 10.94 -3.34
C VAL A 144 -3.14 10.88 -2.63
N GLY A 145 -2.11 10.46 -3.35
CA GLY A 145 -0.77 10.30 -2.81
C GLY A 145 0.27 11.08 -3.60
N TYR A 146 1.25 11.59 -2.88
CA TYR A 146 2.47 12.15 -3.42
C TYR A 146 3.67 11.44 -2.82
N GLU A 147 4.65 11.11 -3.66
CA GLU A 147 5.96 10.61 -3.27
C GLU A 147 7.02 11.51 -3.90
N SER A 148 7.88 12.09 -3.08
CA SER A 148 8.94 12.99 -3.55
C SER A 148 9.97 12.22 -4.41
N PRO A 149 10.73 12.92 -5.27
CA PRO A 149 12.01 12.40 -5.71
C PRO A 149 12.91 12.21 -4.49
N GLU A 150 14.08 11.66 -4.72
CA GLU A 150 15.11 11.62 -3.68
C GLU A 150 15.58 13.05 -3.37
N LEU A 151 15.28 13.54 -2.17
CA LEU A 151 15.54 14.93 -1.75
C LEU A 151 17.00 15.14 -1.40
N ILE A 152 17.58 14.19 -0.70
CA ILE A 152 19.01 13.96 -0.48
C ILE A 152 19.25 12.47 -0.68
N GLU A 153 20.49 12.05 -0.82
CA GLU A 153 20.83 10.65 -1.05
C GLU A 153 20.12 9.74 -0.04
N GLY A 154 19.30 8.83 -0.55
CA GLY A 154 18.51 7.86 0.22
C GLY A 154 17.23 8.38 0.85
N MET A 155 16.94 9.69 0.88
CA MET A 155 15.77 10.23 1.60
C MET A 155 14.61 10.56 0.68
N LYS A 156 13.41 10.07 1.04
CA LYS A 156 12.13 10.37 0.38
C LYS A 156 11.05 10.72 1.39
N VAL A 157 10.06 11.47 0.91
CA VAL A 157 8.85 11.84 1.65
C VAL A 157 7.63 11.32 0.90
N SER A 158 6.68 10.74 1.63
CA SER A 158 5.37 10.33 1.12
C SER A 158 4.27 11.05 1.90
N LEU A 159 3.32 11.60 1.17
CA LEU A 159 2.17 12.33 1.71
C LEU A 159 0.91 11.72 1.11
N ASN A 160 -0.07 11.42 1.96
CA ASN A 160 -1.34 10.87 1.50
C ASN A 160 -2.50 11.64 2.12
N SER A 161 -3.51 11.87 1.31
CA SER A 161 -4.80 12.42 1.73
C SER A 161 -5.91 11.51 1.24
N ILE A 162 -6.79 11.15 2.13
CA ILE A 162 -7.94 10.30 1.87
C ILE A 162 -9.19 11.03 2.33
N SER A 163 -10.15 11.22 1.41
CA SER A 163 -11.42 11.84 1.74
C SER A 163 -12.52 10.77 1.75
N GLN A 164 -13.18 10.62 2.89
CA GLN A 164 -14.27 9.66 3.08
C GLN A 164 -15.49 10.35 3.69
N SER A 165 -16.64 9.71 3.61
CA SER A 165 -17.88 10.22 4.21
C SER A 165 -17.80 10.31 5.75
N SER A 166 -16.91 9.56 6.37
CA SER A 166 -16.66 9.57 7.82
C SER A 166 -15.64 10.62 8.28
N GLY A 167 -15.02 11.36 7.36
CA GLY A 167 -13.98 12.35 7.63
C GLY A 167 -12.75 12.18 6.75
N ASP A 168 -11.88 13.16 6.80
CA ASP A 168 -10.61 13.14 6.09
C ASP A 168 -9.54 12.45 6.95
N PHE A 169 -8.67 11.71 6.29
CA PHE A 169 -7.55 11.00 6.88
C PHE A 169 -6.25 11.40 6.18
N TYR A 170 -5.19 11.54 6.94
CA TYR A 170 -3.87 11.90 6.42
C TYR A 170 -2.81 10.90 6.86
N SER A 171 -1.89 10.57 5.96
CA SER A 171 -0.76 9.70 6.25
C SER A 171 0.53 10.27 5.69
N TYR A 172 1.58 10.27 6.48
CA TYR A 172 2.88 10.85 6.15
C TYR A 172 3.99 9.84 6.45
N SER A 173 5.04 9.85 5.65
CA SER A 173 6.24 9.07 5.93
C SER A 173 7.48 9.78 5.41
N ILE A 174 8.55 9.74 6.19
CA ILE A 174 9.91 10.05 5.76
C ILE A 174 10.68 8.75 5.81
N THR A 175 11.27 8.35 4.70
CA THR A 175 12.10 7.15 4.59
C THR A 175 13.54 7.55 4.28
N TYR A 176 14.48 6.83 4.88
CA TYR A 176 15.90 6.96 4.59
C TYR A 176 16.50 5.59 4.35
N LYS A 177 17.17 5.41 3.22
CA LYS A 177 17.73 4.13 2.80
C LYS A 177 19.17 4.30 2.33
N THR A 178 20.06 3.50 2.93
CA THR A 178 21.42 3.27 2.46
C THR A 178 21.60 1.80 2.05
N GLU A 179 22.81 1.38 1.78
CA GLU A 179 23.15 -0.03 1.52
C GLU A 179 22.79 -0.92 2.71
N ASN A 180 23.09 -0.50 3.95
CA ASN A 180 22.96 -1.32 5.16
C ASN A 180 21.83 -0.90 6.10
N ILE A 181 21.22 0.26 5.87
CA ILE A 181 20.17 0.81 6.75
C ILE A 181 18.97 1.20 5.90
N ASN A 182 17.79 0.77 6.35
CA ASN A 182 16.53 1.27 5.83
C ASN A 182 15.68 1.68 7.03
N SER A 183 15.21 2.93 7.06
CA SER A 183 14.44 3.48 8.16
C SER A 183 13.24 4.28 7.66
N ALA A 184 12.19 4.32 8.47
CA ALA A 184 11.00 5.12 8.22
C ALA A 184 10.44 5.68 9.51
N LEU A 185 10.10 6.97 9.49
CA LEU A 185 9.23 7.60 10.48
C LEU A 185 7.91 7.92 9.78
N SER A 186 6.81 7.41 10.31
CA SER A 186 5.51 7.51 9.66
C SER A 186 4.42 7.87 10.66
N ILE A 187 3.43 8.64 10.20
CA ILE A 187 2.34 9.16 11.03
C ILE A 187 1.04 9.01 10.24
N ASP A 188 0.01 8.46 10.89
CA ASP A 188 -1.38 8.53 10.46
C ASP A 188 -2.14 9.51 11.36
N LYS A 189 -3.03 10.31 10.78
CA LYS A 189 -3.96 11.20 11.46
C LYS A 189 -5.38 10.87 11.06
N ASP A 190 -6.26 10.69 12.07
CA ASP A 190 -7.68 10.35 11.92
C ASP A 190 -7.94 9.01 11.21
N ALA A 191 -6.95 8.10 11.21
CA ALA A 191 -7.01 6.83 10.49
C ALA A 191 -7.92 5.81 11.20
N LYS A 192 -9.17 5.68 10.74
CA LYS A 192 -10.14 4.73 11.31
C LYS A 192 -10.30 4.87 12.84
N GLY A 193 -10.27 6.11 13.32
CA GLY A 193 -10.42 6.42 14.74
C GLY A 193 -9.13 6.32 15.56
N PHE A 194 -7.96 6.31 14.89
CA PHE A 194 -6.66 6.29 15.55
C PHE A 194 -5.69 7.31 14.94
N ASP A 195 -4.90 7.91 15.79
CA ASP A 195 -3.64 8.58 15.47
C ASP A 195 -2.51 7.60 15.72
N ASN A 196 -1.66 7.36 14.72
CA ASN A 196 -0.55 6.43 14.84
C ASN A 196 0.77 7.12 14.53
N THR A 197 1.79 6.84 15.31
CA THR A 197 3.19 7.22 15.01
C THR A 197 4.04 5.96 15.04
N ARG A 198 4.78 5.70 13.97
CA ARG A 198 5.58 4.49 13.76
C ARG A 198 7.00 4.84 13.38
N LEU A 199 7.96 4.22 14.05
CA LEU A 199 9.36 4.16 13.66
C LEU A 199 9.70 2.72 13.27
N ALA A 200 10.19 2.53 12.06
CA ALA A 200 10.72 1.24 11.60
C ALA A 200 12.19 1.40 11.21
N LEU A 201 13.00 0.44 11.61
CA LEU A 201 14.43 0.37 11.35
C LEU A 201 14.78 -1.03 10.85
N MET A 202 15.56 -1.11 9.79
CA MET A 202 16.14 -2.36 9.31
C MET A 202 17.63 -2.19 9.11
N PHE A 203 18.37 -3.16 9.56
CA PHE A 203 19.84 -3.21 9.47
C PHE A 203 20.26 -4.50 8.78
N ALA A 204 21.05 -4.37 7.72
CA ALA A 204 21.74 -5.50 7.10
C ALA A 204 23.12 -5.64 7.77
N VAL A 205 23.35 -6.75 8.48
CA VAL A 205 24.60 -7.05 9.18
C VAL A 205 25.06 -8.44 8.76
N TYR A 206 26.13 -8.52 7.97
CA TYR A 206 26.57 -9.75 7.31
C TYR A 206 25.44 -10.41 6.51
N ASN A 207 25.00 -11.59 6.90
CA ASN A 207 23.93 -12.36 6.26
C ASN A 207 22.58 -12.25 7.01
N PHE A 208 22.45 -11.29 7.93
CA PHE A 208 21.25 -11.10 8.73
C PHE A 208 20.61 -9.75 8.43
N ASP A 209 19.30 -9.76 8.29
CA ASP A 209 18.46 -8.56 8.32
C ASP A 209 17.80 -8.48 9.70
N ILE A 210 18.08 -7.40 10.43
CA ILE A 210 17.52 -7.15 11.76
C ILE A 210 16.49 -6.02 11.62
N GLY A 211 15.25 -6.31 11.99
CA GLY A 211 14.15 -5.34 11.97
C GLY A 211 13.71 -4.93 13.38
N LEU A 212 13.45 -3.64 13.58
CA LEU A 212 12.83 -3.09 14.78
C LEU A 212 11.68 -2.19 14.35
N LEU A 213 10.52 -2.36 15.00
CA LEU A 213 9.35 -1.50 14.82
C LEU A 213 8.84 -1.04 16.18
N LEU A 214 8.71 0.27 16.33
CA LEU A 214 8.11 0.91 17.50
C LEU A 214 6.88 1.70 17.03
N GLN A 215 5.77 1.56 17.74
CA GLN A 215 4.56 2.29 17.43
C GLN A 215 3.85 2.79 18.68
N ASN A 216 3.36 4.02 18.60
CA ASN A 216 2.36 4.56 19.47
C ASN A 216 1.04 4.72 18.71
N SER A 217 -0.07 4.30 19.32
CA SER A 217 -1.43 4.42 18.75
C SER A 217 -2.34 5.03 19.78
N GLU A 218 -2.96 6.16 19.44
CA GLU A 218 -3.91 6.89 20.28
C GLU A 218 -5.29 6.81 19.64
N LYS A 219 -6.27 6.34 20.41
CA LYS A 219 -7.66 6.33 19.96
C LYS A 219 -8.22 7.75 20.01
N ILE A 220 -8.82 8.18 18.92
CA ILE A 220 -9.50 9.48 18.84
C ILE A 220 -10.87 9.34 19.50
N SER A 221 -11.20 10.25 20.40
CA SER A 221 -12.45 10.29 21.16
C SER A 221 -13.61 10.88 20.36
#